data_275551231d6b521f73149813540cefab
#
_entry.id   275551231d6b521f73149813540cefab
#
_cell.length_a   1.000
_cell.length_b   1.000
_cell.length_c   1.000
_cell.angle_alpha   90.00
_cell.angle_beta   90.00
_cell.angle_gamma   90.00
#
_symmetry.space_group_name_H-M   'P 1'
#
loop_
_entity.id
_entity.type
_entity.pdbx_description
1 polymer ?
#
loop_
_entity_poly.entity_id
_entity_poly.type
_entity_poly.pdbx_seq_one_letter_code
_entity_poly.pdbx_strand_id
1 'polypeptide(L)'
;VAVKTIVGFDCGNSSYRVVLGKYDGLCIKTEVIAQIPNDMIKVGGYYYWDILKLFSDFKKILSKLVSQGEILDSIGICTWGVDFALFDKKGNMLNNPLAYRNTFGEACLSGLTEQDKKEMFQNTGILCDKINSVYLLEGMKEEMPQIYKEADKLLMIPDIINYMLTGNMLNEPSEFSTTQLMNVQQNLLS
;
A
#
# COMPACT_ATOMS: atom_id res chain seq x y z
N VAL A 1 13.68 -13.58 -29.40
CA VAL A 1 12.76 -12.75 -28.62
C VAL A 1 13.52 -11.50 -28.18
N ALA A 2 12.95 -10.30 -28.38
CA ALA A 2 13.57 -9.08 -27.89
C ALA A 2 13.62 -9.12 -26.34
N VAL A 3 14.75 -8.70 -25.77
CA VAL A 3 14.89 -8.61 -24.32
C VAL A 3 13.91 -7.56 -23.78
N LYS A 4 13.17 -7.92 -22.73
CA LYS A 4 12.25 -7.01 -22.02
C LYS A 4 12.92 -6.48 -20.76
N THR A 5 12.85 -5.17 -20.59
CA THR A 5 13.40 -4.47 -19.42
C THR A 5 12.26 -4.11 -18.46
N ILE A 6 12.33 -4.65 -17.25
CA ILE A 6 11.31 -4.53 -16.22
C ILE A 6 11.94 -3.84 -15.01
N VAL A 7 11.23 -2.88 -14.41
CA VAL A 7 11.64 -2.29 -13.14
C VAL A 7 10.67 -2.74 -12.05
N GLY A 8 11.20 -3.37 -11.00
CA GLY A 8 10.46 -3.75 -9.80
C GLY A 8 10.75 -2.78 -8.65
N PHE A 9 9.69 -2.26 -8.02
CA PHE A 9 9.76 -1.58 -6.73
C PHE A 9 9.33 -2.56 -5.64
N ASP A 10 10.28 -2.99 -4.81
CA ASP A 10 10.08 -3.89 -3.68
C ASP A 10 10.17 -3.08 -2.39
N CYS A 11 9.03 -2.71 -1.86
CA CYS A 11 8.91 -1.79 -0.73
C CYS A 11 8.62 -2.56 0.56
N GLY A 12 9.63 -2.69 1.40
CA GLY A 12 9.47 -3.22 2.76
C GLY A 12 9.33 -2.11 3.81
N ASN A 13 9.02 -2.51 5.04
CA ASN A 13 8.82 -1.60 6.17
C ASN A 13 10.07 -0.81 6.57
N SER A 14 11.27 -1.39 6.40
CA SER A 14 12.54 -0.77 6.81
C SER A 14 13.35 -0.21 5.65
N SER A 15 13.10 -0.68 4.44
CA SER A 15 13.75 -0.18 3.23
C SER A 15 12.95 -0.57 2.00
N TYR A 16 13.09 0.21 0.94
CA TYR A 16 12.60 -0.17 -0.38
C TYR A 16 13.76 -0.32 -1.36
N ARG A 17 13.60 -1.28 -2.26
CA ARG A 17 14.57 -1.60 -3.30
C ARG A 17 13.99 -1.35 -4.68
N VAL A 18 14.85 -0.91 -5.58
CA VAL A 18 14.53 -0.85 -7.00
C VAL A 18 15.39 -1.87 -7.71
N VAL A 19 14.74 -2.79 -8.40
CA VAL A 19 15.35 -3.92 -9.09
C VAL A 19 15.11 -3.76 -10.58
N LEU A 20 16.20 -3.78 -11.36
CA LEU A 20 16.13 -3.87 -12.81
C LEU A 20 16.16 -5.34 -13.23
N GLY A 21 15.18 -5.78 -14.00
CA GLY A 21 15.10 -7.12 -14.57
C GLY A 21 15.22 -7.09 -16.10
N LYS A 22 16.05 -7.95 -16.66
CA LYS A 22 16.15 -8.17 -18.11
C LYS A 22 15.72 -9.60 -18.45
N TYR A 23 14.58 -9.74 -19.13
CA TYR A 23 13.97 -11.01 -19.49
C TYR A 23 14.14 -11.31 -20.96
N ASP A 24 14.77 -12.43 -21.31
CA ASP A 24 15.09 -12.85 -22.67
C ASP A 24 14.07 -13.83 -23.30
N GLY A 25 12.99 -14.11 -22.58
CA GLY A 25 11.98 -15.11 -22.94
C GLY A 25 12.13 -16.45 -22.23
N LEU A 26 13.27 -16.71 -21.59
CA LEU A 26 13.56 -17.95 -20.84
C LEU A 26 13.99 -17.63 -19.40
N CYS A 27 14.88 -16.67 -19.24
CA CYS A 27 15.48 -16.31 -17.96
C CYS A 27 15.32 -14.80 -17.70
N ILE A 28 15.22 -14.46 -16.42
CA ILE A 28 15.29 -13.08 -15.95
C ILE A 28 16.60 -12.86 -15.21
N LYS A 29 17.40 -11.88 -15.63
CA LYS A 29 18.58 -11.40 -14.88
C LYS A 29 18.18 -10.16 -14.11
N THR A 30 18.46 -10.13 -12.82
CA THR A 30 18.08 -9.03 -11.94
C THR A 30 19.30 -8.33 -11.36
N GLU A 31 19.18 -7.02 -11.16
CA GLU A 31 20.17 -6.17 -10.52
C GLU A 31 19.47 -5.21 -9.57
N VAL A 32 19.96 -5.08 -8.34
CA VAL A 32 19.48 -4.09 -7.38
C VAL A 32 20.11 -2.74 -7.72
N ILE A 33 19.30 -1.82 -8.25
CA ILE A 33 19.75 -0.48 -8.67
C ILE A 33 19.87 0.49 -7.50
N ALA A 34 18.97 0.36 -6.52
CA ALA A 34 18.96 1.18 -5.32
C ALA A 34 18.33 0.44 -4.15
N GLN A 35 18.81 0.76 -2.96
CA GLN A 35 18.18 0.42 -1.69
C GLN A 35 18.17 1.66 -0.80
N ILE A 36 17.01 2.04 -0.32
CA ILE A 36 16.78 3.29 0.39
C ILE A 36 16.04 2.99 1.69
N PRO A 37 16.45 3.55 2.84
CA PRO A 37 15.72 3.40 4.09
C PRO A 37 14.27 3.91 3.96
N ASN A 38 13.35 3.20 4.60
CA ASN A 38 11.92 3.52 4.67
C ASN A 38 11.53 3.65 6.14
N ASP A 39 11.55 4.88 6.63
CA ASP A 39 11.27 5.16 8.04
C ASP A 39 9.86 5.75 8.18
N MET A 40 9.15 5.31 9.23
CA MET A 40 7.92 5.97 9.65
C MET A 40 8.24 7.32 10.29
N ILE A 41 7.44 8.32 9.94
CA ILE A 41 7.57 9.68 10.49
C ILE A 41 6.52 9.86 11.57
N LYS A 42 6.94 10.29 12.77
CA LYS A 42 6.02 10.61 13.86
C LYS A 42 5.69 12.10 13.87
N VAL A 43 4.41 12.43 13.69
CA VAL A 43 3.91 13.81 13.71
C VAL A 43 2.62 13.85 14.54
N GLY A 44 2.51 14.79 15.51
CA GLY A 44 1.31 14.99 16.29
C GLY A 44 0.85 13.77 17.09
N GLY A 45 1.76 12.86 17.41
CA GLY A 45 1.44 11.61 18.14
C GLY A 45 1.23 10.40 17.23
N TYR A 46 1.04 10.58 15.94
CA TYR A 46 0.75 9.52 14.96
C TYR A 46 1.96 9.17 14.09
N TYR A 47 2.03 7.93 13.65
CA TYR A 47 3.04 7.44 12.71
C TYR A 47 2.48 7.44 11.29
N TYR A 48 3.26 7.99 10.35
CA TYR A 48 2.92 8.08 8.94
C TYR A 48 4.01 7.48 8.06
N TRP A 49 3.62 7.01 6.89
CA TRP A 49 4.54 6.73 5.79
C TRP A 49 4.66 7.97 4.89
N ASP A 50 5.88 8.38 4.55
CA ASP A 50 6.09 9.48 3.60
C ASP A 50 5.97 8.96 2.15
N ILE A 51 4.73 8.73 1.71
CA ILE A 51 4.46 8.20 0.38
C ILE A 51 4.90 9.16 -0.73
N LEU A 52 4.89 10.46 -0.47
CA LEU A 52 5.31 11.47 -1.45
C LEU A 52 6.82 11.43 -1.67
N LYS A 53 7.60 11.26 -0.61
CA LYS A 53 9.04 11.04 -0.71
C LYS A 53 9.35 9.76 -1.48
N LEU A 54 8.71 8.67 -1.11
CA LEU A 54 8.87 7.36 -1.76
C LEU A 54 8.60 7.47 -3.27
N PHE A 55 7.50 8.08 -3.67
CA PHE A 55 7.18 8.32 -5.07
C PHE A 55 8.17 9.25 -5.78
N SER A 56 8.65 10.31 -5.10
CA SER A 56 9.69 11.19 -5.63
C SER A 56 10.98 10.44 -5.91
N ASP A 57 11.41 9.57 -5.00
CA ASP A 57 12.62 8.77 -5.17
C ASP A 57 12.47 7.76 -6.32
N PHE A 58 11.29 7.13 -6.48
CA PHE A 58 11.01 6.26 -7.65
C PHE A 58 11.14 7.02 -8.96
N LYS A 59 10.55 8.21 -9.08
CA LYS A 59 10.66 9.02 -10.28
C LYS A 59 12.12 9.38 -10.62
N LYS A 60 12.92 9.73 -9.62
CA LYS A 60 14.36 10.03 -9.81
C LYS A 60 15.12 8.83 -10.35
N ILE A 61 14.85 7.63 -9.82
CA ILE A 61 15.50 6.40 -10.25
C ILE A 61 15.07 6.03 -11.66
N LEU A 62 13.78 6.09 -11.98
CA LEU A 62 13.27 5.86 -13.33
C LEU A 62 13.90 6.83 -14.34
N SER A 63 13.95 8.13 -14.02
CA SER A 63 14.57 9.15 -14.85
C SER A 63 16.05 8.87 -15.10
N LYS A 64 16.77 8.41 -14.06
CA LYS A 64 18.18 8.02 -14.18
C LYS A 64 18.35 6.84 -15.13
N LEU A 65 17.55 5.78 -15.00
CA LEU A 65 17.60 4.60 -15.89
C LEU A 65 17.38 5.01 -17.34
N VAL A 66 16.34 5.80 -17.61
CA VAL A 66 16.04 6.30 -18.97
C VAL A 66 17.19 7.17 -19.50
N SER A 67 17.78 8.04 -18.67
CA SER A 67 18.94 8.87 -19.10
C SER A 67 20.21 8.06 -19.41
N GLN A 68 20.31 6.84 -18.85
CA GLN A 68 21.37 5.88 -19.14
C GLN A 68 21.10 5.02 -20.38
N GLY A 69 19.98 5.27 -21.07
CA GLY A 69 19.61 4.58 -22.31
C GLY A 69 18.74 3.34 -22.11
N GLU A 70 18.26 3.05 -20.91
CA GLU A 70 17.33 1.94 -20.68
C GLU A 70 15.95 2.28 -21.25
N ILE A 71 15.39 1.34 -22.02
CA ILE A 71 14.00 1.38 -22.52
C ILE A 71 13.19 0.47 -21.62
N LEU A 72 12.30 1.05 -20.81
CA LEU A 72 11.52 0.32 -19.83
C LEU A 72 10.23 -0.21 -20.47
N ASP A 73 10.04 -1.53 -20.46
CA ASP A 73 8.83 -2.18 -20.99
C ASP A 73 7.71 -2.23 -19.95
N SER A 74 8.05 -2.40 -18.67
CA SER A 74 7.05 -2.46 -17.58
C SER A 74 7.62 -2.07 -16.22
N ILE A 75 6.70 -1.70 -15.34
CA ILE A 75 6.97 -1.41 -13.93
C ILE A 75 6.07 -2.32 -13.09
N GLY A 76 6.65 -2.98 -12.08
CA GLY A 76 5.93 -3.74 -11.07
C GLY A 76 6.15 -3.12 -9.70
N ILE A 77 5.11 -3.11 -8.88
CA ILE A 77 5.15 -2.55 -7.52
C ILE A 77 4.66 -3.60 -6.53
N CYS A 78 5.46 -3.88 -5.52
CA CYS A 78 5.12 -4.72 -4.39
C CYS A 78 5.42 -3.95 -3.11
N THR A 79 4.52 -4.01 -2.13
CA THR A 79 4.71 -3.33 -0.84
C THR A 79 4.27 -4.22 0.31
N TRP A 80 4.30 -3.66 1.53
CA TRP A 80 3.67 -4.28 2.70
C TRP A 80 2.16 -4.07 2.65
N GLY A 81 1.40 -4.98 3.24
CA GLY A 81 -0.05 -4.92 3.34
C GLY A 81 -0.57 -4.00 4.45
N VAL A 82 -1.86 -3.98 4.61
CA VAL A 82 -2.70 -3.35 5.64
C VAL A 82 -2.75 -1.82 5.66
N ASP A 83 -1.70 -1.13 5.23
CA ASP A 83 -1.66 0.33 5.23
C ASP A 83 -2.29 0.94 3.98
N PHE A 84 -2.95 2.07 4.16
CA PHE A 84 -3.73 2.74 3.12
C PHE A 84 -3.75 4.26 3.30
N ALA A 85 -4.19 4.97 2.26
CA ALA A 85 -4.61 6.37 2.37
C ALA A 85 -6.05 6.54 1.91
N LEU A 86 -6.69 7.59 2.42
CA LEU A 86 -8.02 8.00 2.03
C LEU A 86 -7.95 9.14 1.01
N PHE A 87 -8.86 9.12 0.05
CA PHE A 87 -8.96 10.08 -1.04
C PHE A 87 -10.35 10.67 -1.11
N ASP A 88 -10.45 11.96 -1.46
CA ASP A 88 -11.71 12.63 -1.72
C ASP A 88 -12.30 12.27 -3.10
N LYS A 89 -13.51 12.76 -3.39
CA LYS A 89 -14.19 12.56 -4.68
C LYS A 89 -13.44 13.14 -5.89
N LYS A 90 -12.49 14.06 -5.66
CA LYS A 90 -11.68 14.67 -6.72
C LYS A 90 -10.37 13.92 -6.95
N GLY A 91 -10.08 12.89 -6.15
CA GLY A 91 -8.83 12.14 -6.20
C GLY A 91 -7.68 12.78 -5.43
N ASN A 92 -7.96 13.74 -4.55
CA ASN A 92 -6.92 14.28 -3.67
C ASN A 92 -6.71 13.36 -2.48
N MET A 93 -5.46 13.04 -2.18
CA MET A 93 -5.09 12.30 -0.98
C MET A 93 -5.31 13.20 0.26
N LEU A 94 -6.11 12.74 1.21
CA LEU A 94 -6.51 13.51 2.38
C LEU A 94 -5.42 13.62 3.44
N ASN A 95 -4.57 12.60 3.54
CA ASN A 95 -3.40 12.57 4.42
C ASN A 95 -2.37 11.56 3.91
N ASN A 96 -1.11 11.68 4.35
CA ASN A 96 -0.16 10.58 4.18
C ASN A 96 -0.70 9.31 4.86
N PRO A 97 -0.41 8.11 4.31
CA PRO A 97 -0.85 6.86 4.91
C PRO A 97 -0.43 6.76 6.38
N LEU A 98 -1.39 6.43 7.25
CA LEU A 98 -1.09 6.09 8.63
C LEU A 98 -0.41 4.72 8.67
N ALA A 99 0.65 4.60 9.46
CA ALA A 99 1.35 3.32 9.60
C ALA A 99 0.59 2.38 10.56
N TYR A 100 0.63 1.10 10.28
CA TYR A 100 0.00 0.03 11.09
C TYR A 100 0.43 0.00 12.57
N ARG A 101 1.47 0.75 12.93
CA ARG A 101 1.93 0.90 14.32
C ARG A 101 1.13 1.90 15.14
N ASN A 102 0.18 2.61 14.54
CA ASN A 102 -0.76 3.42 15.29
C ASN A 102 -1.73 2.52 16.08
N THR A 103 -2.16 3.01 17.23
CA THR A 103 -3.00 2.24 18.16
C THR A 103 -4.50 2.42 17.94
N PHE A 104 -4.91 3.08 16.85
CA PHE A 104 -6.31 3.42 16.57
C PHE A 104 -7.24 2.22 16.64
N GLY A 105 -6.83 1.07 16.09
CA GLY A 105 -7.66 -0.11 16.04
C GLY A 105 -7.69 -0.94 17.35
N GLU A 106 -6.88 -0.61 18.36
CA GLU A 106 -6.78 -1.44 19.57
C GLU A 106 -8.09 -1.49 20.35
N ALA A 107 -8.75 -0.35 20.51
CA ALA A 107 -10.03 -0.26 21.21
C ALA A 107 -11.12 -1.05 20.47
N CYS A 108 -11.20 -0.89 19.15
CA CYS A 108 -12.13 -1.62 18.31
C CYS A 108 -11.92 -3.13 18.44
N LEU A 109 -10.69 -3.61 18.24
CA LEU A 109 -10.35 -5.04 18.34
C LEU A 109 -10.63 -5.62 19.74
N SER A 110 -10.33 -4.88 20.80
CA SER A 110 -10.57 -5.32 22.19
C SER A 110 -12.05 -5.38 22.56
N GLY A 111 -12.91 -4.65 21.85
CA GLY A 111 -14.36 -4.70 21.98
C GLY A 111 -15.01 -5.93 21.34
N LEU A 112 -14.30 -6.66 20.48
CA LEU A 112 -14.83 -7.84 19.79
C LEU A 112 -14.85 -9.07 20.69
N THR A 113 -15.96 -9.81 20.66
CA THR A 113 -16.05 -11.13 21.30
C THR A 113 -15.28 -12.18 20.47
N GLU A 114 -15.00 -13.34 21.08
CA GLU A 114 -14.39 -14.47 20.34
C GLU A 114 -15.31 -15.00 19.21
N GLN A 115 -16.63 -14.83 19.37
CA GLN A 115 -17.57 -15.18 18.31
C GLN A 115 -17.47 -14.21 17.14
N ASP A 116 -17.36 -12.89 17.39
CA ASP A 116 -17.17 -11.88 16.33
C ASP A 116 -15.88 -12.14 15.55
N LYS A 117 -14.79 -12.40 16.24
CA LYS A 117 -13.50 -12.72 15.63
C LYS A 117 -13.56 -13.96 14.77
N LYS A 118 -14.27 -14.99 15.22
CA LYS A 118 -14.49 -16.23 14.47
C LYS A 118 -15.31 -15.98 13.21
N GLU A 119 -16.37 -15.19 13.29
CA GLU A 119 -17.19 -14.83 12.14
C GLU A 119 -16.42 -13.99 11.12
N MET A 120 -15.64 -13.02 11.58
CA MET A 120 -14.77 -12.23 10.71
C MET A 120 -13.76 -13.11 9.99
N PHE A 121 -13.10 -14.03 10.71
CA PHE A 121 -12.19 -14.99 10.10
C PHE A 121 -12.87 -15.89 9.06
N GLN A 122 -14.06 -16.42 9.38
CA GLN A 122 -14.81 -17.26 8.44
C GLN A 122 -15.19 -16.52 7.16
N ASN A 123 -15.51 -15.23 7.26
CA ASN A 123 -15.90 -14.41 6.13
C ASN A 123 -14.69 -13.97 5.28
N THR A 124 -13.58 -13.64 5.91
CA THR A 124 -12.43 -12.97 5.25
C THR A 124 -11.23 -13.88 5.03
N GLY A 125 -11.10 -14.96 5.81
CA GLY A 125 -9.90 -15.80 5.85
C GLY A 125 -8.71 -15.16 6.58
N ILE A 126 -8.89 -13.96 7.16
CA ILE A 126 -7.84 -13.19 7.83
C ILE A 126 -8.04 -13.22 9.33
N LEU A 127 -6.98 -13.54 10.09
CA LEU A 127 -7.01 -13.44 11.56
C LEU A 127 -7.17 -11.98 12.00
N CYS A 128 -8.00 -11.79 13.03
CA CYS A 128 -8.18 -10.46 13.62
C CYS A 128 -6.90 -10.03 14.35
N ASP A 129 -6.28 -8.98 13.85
CA ASP A 129 -5.11 -8.33 14.47
C ASP A 129 -5.30 -6.81 14.39
N LYS A 130 -4.83 -6.09 15.40
CA LYS A 130 -4.91 -4.62 15.47
C LYS A 130 -4.30 -3.88 14.29
N ILE A 131 -3.44 -4.55 13.53
CA ILE A 131 -2.80 -3.98 12.32
C ILE A 131 -3.70 -4.04 11.09
N ASN A 132 -4.79 -4.82 11.10
CA ASN A 132 -5.65 -4.94 9.92
C ASN A 132 -6.36 -3.63 9.64
N SER A 133 -6.45 -3.29 8.35
CA SER A 133 -6.98 -2.00 7.88
C SER A 133 -8.36 -1.66 8.40
N VAL A 134 -9.24 -2.66 8.56
CA VAL A 134 -10.61 -2.47 9.07
C VAL A 134 -10.61 -1.78 10.45
N TYR A 135 -9.71 -2.18 11.36
CA TYR A 135 -9.64 -1.59 12.70
C TYR A 135 -8.97 -0.22 12.68
N LEU A 136 -7.97 -0.02 11.83
CA LEU A 136 -7.37 1.28 11.62
C LEU A 136 -8.40 2.28 11.06
N LEU A 137 -9.19 1.84 10.07
CA LEU A 137 -10.24 2.66 9.46
C LEU A 137 -11.33 3.03 10.47
N GLU A 138 -11.77 2.08 11.31
CA GLU A 138 -12.75 2.35 12.36
C GLU A 138 -12.20 3.32 13.42
N GLY A 139 -10.94 3.16 13.82
CA GLY A 139 -10.30 4.11 14.74
C GLY A 139 -10.14 5.51 14.13
N MET A 140 -9.88 5.63 12.83
CA MET A 140 -9.83 6.93 12.13
C MET A 140 -11.18 7.67 12.18
N LYS A 141 -12.31 6.96 12.22
CA LYS A 141 -13.63 7.54 12.34
C LYS A 141 -13.80 8.36 13.62
N GLU A 142 -13.16 7.92 14.71
CA GLU A 142 -13.20 8.60 16.01
C GLU A 142 -12.07 9.65 16.12
N GLU A 143 -10.85 9.28 15.76
CA GLU A 143 -9.65 10.10 15.95
C GLU A 143 -9.49 11.20 14.89
N MET A 144 -9.98 10.95 13.66
CA MET A 144 -9.85 11.85 12.51
C MET A 144 -11.19 12.01 11.76
N PRO A 145 -12.30 12.40 12.44
CA PRO A 145 -13.66 12.38 11.87
C PRO A 145 -13.80 13.24 10.62
N GLN A 146 -13.04 14.31 10.48
CA GLN A 146 -13.09 15.17 9.28
C GLN A 146 -12.51 14.45 8.06
N ILE A 147 -11.36 13.80 8.20
CA ILE A 147 -10.73 13.02 7.12
C ILE A 147 -11.64 11.87 6.72
N TYR A 148 -12.18 11.13 7.70
CA TYR A 148 -13.10 10.03 7.46
C TYR A 148 -14.35 10.47 6.69
N LYS A 149 -14.94 11.60 7.06
CA LYS A 149 -16.15 12.16 6.43
C LYS A 149 -15.94 12.61 4.99
N GLU A 150 -14.76 13.17 4.69
CA GLU A 150 -14.42 13.64 3.34
C GLU A 150 -13.98 12.50 2.42
N ALA A 151 -13.71 11.32 2.97
CA ALA A 151 -13.23 10.17 2.21
C ALA A 151 -14.31 9.62 1.27
N ASP A 152 -13.90 9.32 0.05
CA ASP A 152 -14.70 8.66 -0.98
C ASP A 152 -14.08 7.32 -1.38
N LYS A 153 -12.74 7.22 -1.37
CA LYS A 153 -11.99 6.03 -1.75
C LYS A 153 -10.85 5.76 -0.78
N LEU A 154 -10.51 4.47 -0.69
CA LEU A 154 -9.35 3.96 0.00
C LEU A 154 -8.44 3.31 -1.02
N LEU A 155 -7.14 3.63 -1.02
CA LEU A 155 -6.14 2.93 -1.81
C LEU A 155 -5.05 2.37 -0.90
N MET A 156 -4.64 1.11 -1.19
CA MET A 156 -3.50 0.47 -0.54
C MET A 156 -2.18 1.10 -1.03
N ILE A 157 -1.11 0.90 -0.29
CA ILE A 157 0.20 1.53 -0.62
C ILE A 157 0.64 1.31 -2.08
N PRO A 158 0.63 0.07 -2.64
CA PRO A 158 1.04 -0.12 -4.04
C PRO A 158 0.08 0.56 -5.01
N ASP A 159 -1.21 0.60 -4.67
CA ASP A 159 -2.25 1.20 -5.49
C ASP A 159 -2.17 2.74 -5.51
N ILE A 160 -1.74 3.35 -4.40
CA ILE A 160 -1.42 4.78 -4.35
C ILE A 160 -0.29 5.10 -5.35
N ILE A 161 0.77 4.30 -5.37
CA ILE A 161 1.90 4.51 -6.29
C ILE A 161 1.45 4.29 -7.74
N ASN A 162 0.66 3.25 -7.99
CA ASN A 162 0.05 3.01 -9.30
C ASN A 162 -0.84 4.17 -9.74
N TYR A 163 -1.67 4.69 -8.85
CA TYR A 163 -2.49 5.88 -9.12
C TYR A 163 -1.64 7.10 -9.47
N MET A 164 -0.57 7.35 -8.72
CA MET A 164 0.35 8.47 -8.98
C MET A 164 1.09 8.33 -10.32
N LEU A 165 1.29 7.11 -10.83
CA LEU A 165 1.92 6.84 -12.12
C LEU A 165 0.93 6.91 -13.29
N THR A 166 -0.32 6.48 -13.10
CA THR A 166 -1.27 6.20 -14.19
C THR A 166 -2.50 7.09 -14.19
N GLY A 167 -2.83 7.70 -13.05
CA GLY A 167 -4.10 8.42 -12.84
C GLY A 167 -5.31 7.51 -12.58
N ASN A 168 -5.13 6.17 -12.55
CA ASN A 168 -6.21 5.21 -12.33
C ASN A 168 -6.29 4.81 -10.85
N MET A 169 -7.45 5.03 -10.22
CA MET A 169 -7.72 4.68 -8.82
C MET A 169 -8.37 3.29 -8.75
N LEU A 170 -7.56 2.26 -8.63
CA LEU A 170 -7.98 0.87 -8.52
C LEU A 170 -7.23 0.20 -7.39
N ASN A 171 -7.91 -0.67 -6.64
CA ASN A 171 -7.25 -1.56 -5.68
C ASN A 171 -6.99 -2.92 -6.33
N GLU A 172 -5.79 -3.43 -6.13
CA GLU A 172 -5.41 -4.78 -6.54
C GLU A 172 -5.95 -5.79 -5.51
N PRO A 173 -6.73 -6.82 -5.94
CA PRO A 173 -7.44 -7.69 -5.01
C PRO A 173 -6.55 -8.47 -4.02
N SER A 174 -5.36 -8.91 -4.42
CA SER A 174 -4.49 -9.69 -3.53
C SER A 174 -3.92 -8.82 -2.40
N GLU A 175 -3.58 -7.57 -2.69
CA GLU A 175 -3.16 -6.60 -1.68
C GLU A 175 -4.35 -6.18 -0.79
N PHE A 176 -5.50 -5.88 -1.41
CA PHE A 176 -6.69 -5.48 -0.69
C PHE A 176 -7.24 -6.58 0.23
N SER A 177 -6.97 -7.85 -0.07
CA SER A 177 -7.36 -8.97 0.81
C SER A 177 -6.77 -8.86 2.22
N THR A 178 -5.63 -8.18 2.39
CA THR A 178 -5.00 -8.00 3.71
C THR A 178 -5.78 -7.09 4.64
N THR A 179 -6.73 -6.32 4.12
CA THR A 179 -7.48 -5.30 4.86
C THR A 179 -8.49 -5.86 5.86
N GLN A 180 -8.94 -7.09 5.66
CA GLN A 180 -10.12 -7.67 6.32
C GLN A 180 -11.44 -6.95 5.97
N LEU A 181 -11.47 -6.17 4.86
CA LEU A 181 -12.66 -5.51 4.31
C LEU A 181 -13.27 -6.28 3.12
N MET A 182 -12.68 -7.41 2.75
CA MET A 182 -13.09 -8.22 1.62
C MET A 182 -13.31 -9.67 2.06
N ASN A 183 -14.40 -10.27 1.58
CA ASN A 183 -14.68 -11.69 1.85
C ASN A 183 -13.85 -12.63 0.95
N VAL A 184 -13.89 -13.93 1.25
CA VAL A 184 -13.14 -14.95 0.50
C VAL A 184 -13.59 -15.11 -0.96
N GLN A 185 -14.75 -14.56 -1.36
CA GLN A 185 -15.20 -14.48 -2.75
C GLN A 185 -14.77 -13.15 -3.43
N GLN A 186 -13.93 -12.36 -2.80
CA GLN A 186 -13.45 -11.07 -3.27
C GLN A 186 -14.57 -9.99 -3.41
N ASN A 187 -15.61 -10.08 -2.59
CA ASN A 187 -16.60 -9.01 -2.46
C ASN A 187 -16.31 -8.16 -1.23
N LEU A 188 -16.55 -6.85 -1.32
CA LEU A 188 -16.47 -5.97 -0.17
C LEU A 188 -17.50 -6.39 0.89
N LEU A 189 -17.09 -6.33 2.15
CA LEU A 189 -18.01 -6.48 3.28
C LEU A 189 -18.81 -5.18 3.42
N SER A 190 -20.11 -5.32 3.64
CA SER A 190 -21.04 -4.21 3.85
C SER A 190 -21.07 -3.77 5.31
#